data_927ab99fa1c012ff774eabf8162682f1
#
_entry.id   927ab99fa1c012ff774eabf8162682f1
#
_cell.length_a   1.000
_cell.length_b   1.000
_cell.length_c   1.000
_cell.angle_alpha   90.00
_cell.angle_beta   90.00
_cell.angle_gamma   90.00
#
_symmetry.space_group_name_H-M   'P 1'
#
loop_
_entity.id
_entity.type
_entity.pdbx_description
1 polymer ?
#
loop_
_entity_poly.entity_id
_entity_poly.type
_entity_poly.pdbx_seq_one_letter_code
_entity_poly.pdbx_strand_id
1 'polypeptide(L)'
;MEKQIRTLRADEIECRVQQVTEKGCVLLIYKDARVDMRILDETFGIDGWQRTHEVINGNLFCNIEIWSDDKKCWIKKQDVGTESNTEKEKGEASDSFKRAGFNVGIGRELYSSPFIWIKLDPSEIEKNSQGKPQLSRSVKFSVSSIKYDENKDITELVISDNKGSIRYTFRSSKKSTEQPKVIDTTKIVLNYLANNAEALSYYKKQHLFTTIDELTDGQIKEIYEHLKKYNKI
;
A
#
# COMPACT_ATOMS: atom_id res chain seq x y z
N MET A 1 10.68 -18.22 0.77
CA MET A 1 9.53 -17.29 0.66
C MET A 1 9.95 -16.15 -0.25
N GLU A 2 9.10 -15.78 -1.21
CA GLU A 2 9.37 -14.65 -2.09
C GLU A 2 9.39 -13.36 -1.28
N LYS A 3 10.49 -12.60 -1.35
CA LYS A 3 10.66 -11.33 -0.61
C LYS A 3 9.82 -10.26 -1.31
N GLN A 4 8.66 -9.93 -0.77
CA GLN A 4 7.72 -8.97 -1.37
C GLN A 4 7.70 -7.65 -0.59
N ILE A 5 7.94 -6.54 -1.29
CA ILE A 5 7.76 -5.19 -0.75
C ILE A 5 6.26 -4.94 -0.51
N ARG A 6 5.91 -4.57 0.72
CA ARG A 6 4.55 -4.18 1.07
C ARG A 6 4.22 -2.75 0.62
N THR A 7 2.95 -2.42 0.57
CA THR A 7 2.47 -1.05 0.41
C THR A 7 2.65 -0.22 1.68
N LEU A 8 2.62 1.11 1.54
CA LEU A 8 2.71 2.05 2.64
C LEU A 8 1.43 2.02 3.50
N ARG A 9 1.60 2.16 4.80
CA ARG A 9 0.50 2.41 5.74
C ARG A 9 0.15 3.90 5.78
N ALA A 10 -1.05 4.24 6.25
CA ALA A 10 -1.50 5.62 6.34
C ALA A 10 -0.55 6.51 7.18
N ASP A 11 0.00 5.97 8.28
CA ASP A 11 0.95 6.64 9.19
C ASP A 11 2.36 6.81 8.61
N GLU A 12 2.64 6.19 7.46
CA GLU A 12 3.92 6.30 6.73
C GLU A 12 3.86 7.31 5.58
N ILE A 13 2.70 7.90 5.37
CA ILE A 13 2.46 8.86 4.29
C ILE A 13 2.26 10.25 4.88
N GLU A 14 3.11 11.17 4.47
CA GLU A 14 3.06 12.56 4.85
C GLU A 14 2.34 13.41 3.80
N CYS A 15 1.72 14.50 4.25
CA CYS A 15 1.05 15.48 3.41
C CYS A 15 1.90 16.75 3.29
N ARG A 16 2.09 17.24 2.06
CA ARG A 16 2.78 18.50 1.77
C ARG A 16 1.90 19.42 0.94
N VAL A 17 1.71 20.65 1.39
CA VAL A 17 1.05 21.67 0.59
C VAL A 17 1.97 22.10 -0.54
N GLN A 18 1.51 21.95 -1.77
CA GLN A 18 2.23 22.37 -2.97
C GLN A 18 1.92 23.82 -3.34
N GLN A 19 0.64 24.17 -3.28
CA GLN A 19 0.15 25.51 -3.64
C GLN A 19 -1.04 25.87 -2.76
N VAL A 20 -1.12 27.16 -2.37
CA VAL A 20 -2.29 27.73 -1.69
C VAL A 20 -2.87 28.84 -2.56
N THR A 21 -4.18 28.89 -2.62
CA THR A 21 -4.99 29.93 -3.25
C THR A 21 -5.93 30.54 -2.21
N GLU A 22 -6.67 31.58 -2.54
CA GLU A 22 -7.69 32.16 -1.65
C GLU A 22 -8.88 31.23 -1.38
N LYS A 23 -9.02 30.11 -2.12
CA LYS A 23 -10.15 29.20 -2.03
C LYS A 23 -9.78 27.82 -1.48
N GLY A 24 -8.50 27.47 -1.50
CA GLY A 24 -8.03 26.14 -1.10
C GLY A 24 -6.57 25.89 -1.41
N CYS A 25 -6.13 24.65 -1.18
CA CYS A 25 -4.77 24.24 -1.46
C CYS A 25 -4.69 22.92 -2.25
N VAL A 26 -3.62 22.79 -3.01
CA VAL A 26 -3.20 21.53 -3.64
C VAL A 26 -2.26 20.83 -2.68
N LEU A 27 -2.54 19.55 -2.42
CA LEU A 27 -1.76 18.72 -1.52
C LEU A 27 -1.07 17.62 -2.31
N LEU A 28 0.17 17.33 -1.92
CA LEU A 28 0.91 16.14 -2.36
C LEU A 28 1.08 15.19 -1.18
N ILE A 29 1.04 13.91 -1.47
CA ILE A 29 1.40 12.87 -0.50
C ILE A 29 2.77 12.30 -0.85
N TYR A 30 3.58 12.02 0.15
CA TYR A 30 4.95 11.52 -0.01
C TYR A 30 5.36 10.66 1.19
N LYS A 31 6.49 9.99 1.09
CA LYS A 31 7.09 9.20 2.17
C LYS A 31 8.41 9.79 2.65
N ASP A 32 8.71 9.62 3.93
CA ASP A 32 10.03 9.93 4.50
C ASP A 32 11.03 8.81 4.18
N ALA A 33 12.31 9.15 4.05
CA ALA A 33 13.39 8.19 3.80
C ALA A 33 13.54 7.10 4.89
N ARG A 34 13.10 7.39 6.12
CA ARG A 34 13.09 6.40 7.23
C ARG A 34 12.09 5.28 7.00
N VAL A 35 11.02 5.56 6.25
CA VAL A 35 10.05 4.55 5.84
C VAL A 35 10.70 3.56 4.87
N ASP A 36 11.51 4.06 3.91
CA ASP A 36 12.27 3.20 3.00
C ASP A 36 13.21 2.26 3.77
N MET A 37 13.97 2.80 4.74
CA MET A 37 14.86 1.97 5.57
C MET A 37 14.09 0.87 6.30
N ARG A 38 12.98 1.23 6.95
CA ARG A 38 12.14 0.27 7.67
C ARG A 38 11.63 -0.84 6.76
N ILE A 39 11.14 -0.52 5.57
CA ILE A 39 10.62 -1.52 4.62
C ILE A 39 11.75 -2.40 4.07
N LEU A 40 12.93 -1.85 3.86
CA LEU A 40 14.11 -2.62 3.47
C LEU A 40 14.51 -3.61 4.58
N ASP A 41 14.58 -3.16 5.84
CA ASP A 41 14.87 -4.00 7.00
C ASP A 41 13.81 -5.09 7.20
N GLU A 42 12.53 -4.75 7.10
CA GLU A 42 11.40 -5.69 7.21
C GLU A 42 11.44 -6.77 6.11
N THR A 43 11.85 -6.39 4.89
CA THR A 43 11.78 -7.29 3.73
C THR A 43 13.03 -8.14 3.55
N PHE A 44 14.20 -7.55 3.78
CA PHE A 44 15.48 -8.18 3.45
C PHE A 44 16.33 -8.51 4.70
N GLY A 45 15.98 -7.99 5.87
CA GLY A 45 16.84 -8.00 7.05
C GLY A 45 17.90 -6.90 7.01
N ILE A 46 18.48 -6.56 8.15
CA ILE A 46 19.47 -5.48 8.29
C ILE A 46 20.79 -5.74 7.54
N ASP A 47 21.07 -6.98 7.22
CA ASP A 47 22.27 -7.49 6.52
C ASP A 47 21.99 -7.91 5.07
N GLY A 48 20.72 -7.93 4.67
CA GLY A 48 20.29 -8.34 3.33
C GLY A 48 20.23 -7.19 2.32
N TRP A 49 20.53 -5.97 2.73
CA TRP A 49 20.62 -4.80 1.86
C TRP A 49 21.73 -3.85 2.31
N GLN A 50 22.22 -3.03 1.38
CA GLN A 50 23.19 -1.98 1.68
C GLN A 50 22.94 -0.76 0.80
N ARG A 51 23.47 0.40 1.21
CA ARG A 51 23.33 1.67 0.53
C ARG A 51 24.68 2.35 0.35
N THR A 52 24.94 2.83 -0.86
CA THR A 52 26.08 3.70 -1.18
C THR A 52 25.63 4.91 -1.99
N HIS A 53 26.45 5.96 -1.99
CA HIS A 53 26.24 7.12 -2.85
C HIS A 53 27.47 7.32 -3.72
N GLU A 54 27.27 7.75 -4.95
CA GLU A 54 28.32 8.08 -5.91
C GLU A 54 27.96 9.35 -6.70
N VAL A 55 28.95 10.12 -7.06
CA VAL A 55 28.77 11.31 -7.91
C VAL A 55 29.02 10.93 -9.36
N ILE A 56 28.03 11.09 -10.21
CA ILE A 56 28.12 10.82 -11.65
C ILE A 56 27.73 12.10 -12.40
N ASN A 57 28.64 12.64 -13.19
CA ASN A 57 28.43 13.89 -13.94
C ASN A 57 27.96 15.06 -13.07
N GLY A 58 28.47 15.16 -11.85
CA GLY A 58 28.12 16.23 -10.91
C GLY A 58 26.80 16.05 -10.15
N ASN A 59 26.09 14.93 -10.34
CA ASN A 59 24.86 14.62 -9.65
C ASN A 59 25.06 13.47 -8.65
N LEU A 60 24.41 13.54 -7.49
CA LEU A 60 24.50 12.51 -6.46
C LEU A 60 23.49 11.39 -6.74
N PHE A 61 24.03 10.19 -6.99
CA PHE A 61 23.26 8.97 -7.14
C PHE A 61 23.29 8.15 -5.86
N CYS A 62 22.13 7.55 -5.52
CA CYS A 62 22.06 6.54 -4.49
C CYS A 62 21.94 5.16 -5.11
N ASN A 63 22.74 4.21 -4.62
CA ASN A 63 22.65 2.78 -4.92
C ASN A 63 21.99 2.08 -3.72
N ILE A 64 20.94 1.33 -3.96
CA ILE A 64 20.42 0.32 -3.05
C ILE A 64 20.77 -1.02 -3.64
N GLU A 65 21.50 -1.83 -2.89
CA GLU A 65 21.90 -3.17 -3.29
C GLU A 65 21.23 -4.19 -2.39
N ILE A 66 20.67 -5.23 -2.99
CA ILE A 66 19.91 -6.28 -2.31
C ILE A 66 20.59 -7.62 -2.61
N TRP A 67 20.89 -8.40 -1.59
CA TRP A 67 21.47 -9.72 -1.77
C TRP A 67 20.46 -10.69 -2.38
N SER A 68 20.86 -11.31 -3.48
CA SER A 68 20.09 -12.37 -4.14
C SER A 68 20.68 -13.74 -3.79
N ASP A 69 19.93 -14.53 -3.02
CA ASP A 69 20.33 -15.88 -2.67
C ASP A 69 20.41 -16.81 -3.88
N ASP A 70 19.55 -16.63 -4.85
CA ASP A 70 19.52 -17.44 -6.08
C ASP A 70 20.71 -17.14 -6.99
N LYS A 71 21.03 -15.85 -7.17
CA LYS A 71 22.10 -15.39 -8.07
C LYS A 71 23.47 -15.30 -7.39
N LYS A 72 23.51 -15.42 -6.05
CA LYS A 72 24.73 -15.27 -5.22
C LYS A 72 25.48 -13.97 -5.48
N CYS A 73 24.74 -12.87 -5.71
CA CYS A 73 25.31 -11.56 -5.95
C CYS A 73 24.39 -10.44 -5.44
N TRP A 74 24.96 -9.26 -5.28
CA TRP A 74 24.23 -8.04 -4.99
C TRP A 74 23.53 -7.51 -6.25
N ILE A 75 22.24 -7.25 -6.14
CA ILE A 75 21.42 -6.63 -7.21
C ILE A 75 21.28 -5.16 -6.91
N LYS A 76 21.89 -4.33 -7.75
CA LYS A 76 21.91 -2.87 -7.60
C LYS A 76 20.69 -2.22 -8.27
N LYS A 77 20.07 -1.29 -7.56
CA LYS A 77 19.08 -0.32 -8.05
C LYS A 77 19.58 1.08 -7.74
N GLN A 78 19.59 1.95 -8.74
CA GLN A 78 20.19 3.28 -8.66
C GLN A 78 19.21 4.36 -9.09
N ASP A 79 19.26 5.53 -8.46
CA ASP A 79 18.59 6.73 -8.95
C ASP A 79 19.32 8.00 -8.47
N VAL A 80 19.06 9.11 -9.18
CA VAL A 80 19.64 10.42 -8.92
C VAL A 80 18.76 11.23 -7.98
N GLY A 81 19.37 12.03 -7.11
CA GLY A 81 18.70 13.03 -6.28
C GLY A 81 18.66 14.40 -6.93
N THR A 82 17.80 15.26 -6.39
CA THR A 82 17.77 16.69 -6.68
C THR A 82 18.08 17.47 -5.42
N GLU A 83 18.82 18.57 -5.55
CA GLU A 83 19.14 19.47 -4.43
C GLU A 83 17.86 20.04 -3.80
N SER A 84 17.81 20.15 -2.49
CA SER A 84 16.78 20.90 -1.81
C SER A 84 17.16 22.39 -1.68
N ASN A 85 16.14 23.25 -1.57
CA ASN A 85 16.37 24.69 -1.46
C ASN A 85 16.96 25.14 -0.10
N THR A 86 16.91 24.29 0.93
CA THR A 86 17.28 24.67 2.32
C THR A 86 18.52 23.93 2.83
N GLU A 87 18.65 22.65 2.56
CA GLU A 87 19.76 21.79 2.99
C GLU A 87 20.19 20.94 1.78
N LYS A 88 21.00 21.53 0.91
CA LYS A 88 21.32 20.97 -0.42
C LYS A 88 21.82 19.53 -0.37
N GLU A 89 22.93 19.29 0.29
CA GLU A 89 23.60 17.98 0.32
C GLU A 89 22.75 16.90 1.00
N LYS A 90 22.16 17.22 2.17
CA LYS A 90 21.30 16.29 2.90
C LYS A 90 20.01 16.03 2.16
N GLY A 91 19.45 17.06 1.53
CA GLY A 91 18.25 16.96 0.69
C GLY A 91 18.47 16.06 -0.51
N GLU A 92 19.56 16.26 -1.22
CA GLU A 92 19.94 15.47 -2.40
C GLU A 92 20.20 14.00 -2.03
N ALA A 93 20.94 13.74 -0.95
CA ALA A 93 21.17 12.37 -0.46
C ALA A 93 19.90 11.65 -0.05
N SER A 94 18.98 12.36 0.61
CA SER A 94 17.68 11.81 1.00
C SER A 94 16.75 11.59 -0.20
N ASP A 95 16.78 12.49 -1.18
CA ASP A 95 15.97 12.39 -2.37
C ASP A 95 16.44 11.24 -3.27
N SER A 96 17.75 11.13 -3.53
CA SER A 96 18.34 10.03 -4.31
C SER A 96 18.00 8.66 -3.70
N PHE A 97 18.05 8.56 -2.35
CA PHE A 97 17.69 7.32 -1.66
C PHE A 97 16.20 6.96 -1.82
N LYS A 98 15.30 7.90 -1.63
CA LYS A 98 13.85 7.68 -1.84
C LYS A 98 13.54 7.26 -3.27
N ARG A 99 14.21 7.87 -4.26
CA ARG A 99 14.06 7.53 -5.68
C ARG A 99 14.63 6.14 -6.00
N ALA A 100 15.79 5.80 -5.45
CA ALA A 100 16.32 4.43 -5.54
C ALA A 100 15.38 3.42 -4.87
N GLY A 101 14.71 3.79 -3.77
CA GLY A 101 13.66 3.01 -3.13
C GLY A 101 12.47 2.72 -4.05
N PHE A 102 12.04 3.68 -4.90
CA PHE A 102 11.03 3.43 -5.93
C PHE A 102 11.49 2.36 -6.94
N ASN A 103 12.79 2.34 -7.29
CA ASN A 103 13.33 1.32 -8.19
C ASN A 103 13.37 -0.07 -7.56
N VAL A 104 13.39 -0.16 -6.23
CA VAL A 104 13.20 -1.41 -5.48
C VAL A 104 11.73 -1.81 -5.40
N GLY A 105 10.82 -0.85 -5.45
CA GLY A 105 9.36 -1.06 -5.37
C GLY A 105 8.68 -0.41 -4.17
N ILE A 106 9.41 0.37 -3.37
CA ILE A 106 8.87 1.01 -2.16
C ILE A 106 8.14 2.30 -2.51
N GLY A 107 6.87 2.40 -2.19
CA GLY A 107 6.09 3.62 -2.36
C GLY A 107 5.68 3.94 -3.79
N ARG A 108 5.79 3.00 -4.73
CA ARG A 108 5.33 3.17 -6.13
C ARG A 108 3.85 3.49 -6.21
N GLU A 109 3.06 3.00 -5.28
CA GLU A 109 1.63 3.27 -5.14
C GLU A 109 1.30 4.75 -5.05
N LEU A 110 2.22 5.60 -4.57
CA LEU A 110 2.00 7.03 -4.49
C LEU A 110 1.86 7.70 -5.87
N TYR A 111 2.37 7.07 -6.95
CA TYR A 111 2.16 7.56 -8.31
C TYR A 111 0.73 7.37 -8.83
N SER A 112 -0.07 6.51 -8.20
CA SER A 112 -1.50 6.37 -8.48
C SER A 112 -2.36 7.36 -7.66
N SER A 113 -1.73 8.31 -6.94
CA SER A 113 -2.44 9.30 -6.13
C SER A 113 -3.36 10.16 -6.99
N PRO A 114 -4.63 10.35 -6.57
CA PRO A 114 -5.51 11.29 -7.23
C PRO A 114 -5.02 12.72 -7.05
N PHE A 115 -5.52 13.65 -7.86
CA PHE A 115 -5.33 15.08 -7.62
C PHE A 115 -6.05 15.47 -6.33
N ILE A 116 -5.30 15.98 -5.35
CA ILE A 116 -5.82 16.32 -4.03
C ILE A 116 -5.97 17.83 -3.91
N TRP A 117 -7.21 18.30 -3.89
CA TRP A 117 -7.52 19.69 -3.63
C TRP A 117 -8.40 19.79 -2.38
N ILE A 118 -8.01 20.66 -1.45
CA ILE A 118 -8.72 20.88 -0.18
C ILE A 118 -9.20 22.31 -0.13
N LYS A 119 -10.52 22.49 0.05
CA LYS A 119 -11.11 23.78 0.33
C LYS A 119 -10.63 24.30 1.68
N LEU A 120 -10.22 25.56 1.74
CA LEU A 120 -9.81 26.23 2.97
C LEU A 120 -10.81 27.30 3.35
N ASP A 121 -10.99 27.49 4.64
CA ASP A 121 -11.68 28.64 5.19
C ASP A 121 -10.76 29.86 5.18
N PRO A 122 -11.28 31.11 5.11
CA PRO A 122 -10.44 32.31 5.13
C PRO A 122 -9.52 32.40 6.35
N SER A 123 -9.93 31.87 7.49
CA SER A 123 -9.15 31.81 8.73
C SER A 123 -7.97 30.84 8.68
N GLU A 124 -7.94 29.96 7.71
CA GLU A 124 -6.87 28.98 7.49
C GLU A 124 -5.80 29.47 6.51
N ILE A 125 -6.01 30.68 5.96
CA ILE A 125 -5.13 31.29 4.95
C ILE A 125 -4.46 32.52 5.56
N GLU A 126 -3.15 32.54 5.53
CA GLU A 126 -2.31 33.69 5.92
C GLU A 126 -1.60 34.23 4.69
N LYS A 127 -1.08 35.46 4.79
CA LYS A 127 -0.18 36.01 3.79
C LYS A 127 1.26 35.85 4.25
N ASN A 128 2.12 35.34 3.38
CA ASN A 128 3.55 35.29 3.64
C ASN A 128 4.18 36.69 3.52
N SER A 129 5.49 36.81 3.78
CA SER A 129 6.24 38.05 3.68
C SER A 129 6.18 38.76 2.30
N GLN A 130 5.82 37.99 1.26
CA GLN A 130 5.66 38.50 -0.11
C GLN A 130 4.20 38.82 -0.47
N GLY A 131 3.27 38.76 0.50
CA GLY A 131 1.84 38.98 0.30
C GLY A 131 1.10 37.82 -0.39
N LYS A 132 1.77 36.67 -0.65
CA LYS A 132 1.16 35.50 -1.27
C LYS A 132 0.42 34.64 -0.25
N PRO A 133 -0.71 34.01 -0.62
CA PRO A 133 -1.44 33.12 0.28
C PRO A 133 -0.58 31.92 0.67
N GLN A 134 -0.59 31.58 1.94
CA GLN A 134 0.00 30.36 2.50
C GLN A 134 -0.95 29.74 3.52
N LEU A 135 -0.81 28.43 3.76
CA LEU A 135 -1.57 27.76 4.80
C LEU A 135 -1.14 28.25 6.18
N SER A 136 -2.10 28.55 7.05
CA SER A 136 -1.81 28.88 8.45
C SER A 136 -1.06 27.73 9.12
N ARG A 137 -0.06 28.08 9.96
CA ARG A 137 0.75 27.12 10.71
C ARG A 137 -0.05 26.26 11.68
N SER A 138 -1.25 26.71 12.04
CA SER A 138 -2.18 25.98 12.91
C SER A 138 -2.88 24.82 12.21
N VAL A 139 -2.88 24.76 10.87
CA VAL A 139 -3.54 23.75 10.07
C VAL A 139 -2.51 22.74 9.56
N LYS A 140 -2.76 21.47 9.83
CA LYS A 140 -1.94 20.36 9.33
C LYS A 140 -2.87 19.28 8.77
N PHE A 141 -2.42 18.60 7.74
CA PHE A 141 -3.14 17.49 7.12
C PHE A 141 -2.37 16.18 7.30
N SER A 142 -3.09 15.09 7.45
CA SER A 142 -2.54 13.74 7.54
C SER A 142 -3.43 12.75 6.83
N VAL A 143 -2.84 11.68 6.29
CA VAL A 143 -3.58 10.55 5.76
C VAL A 143 -4.15 9.75 6.92
N SER A 144 -5.48 9.70 7.03
CA SER A 144 -6.18 8.96 8.07
C SER A 144 -6.58 7.55 7.63
N SER A 145 -6.74 7.31 6.33
CA SER A 145 -7.00 5.98 5.77
C SER A 145 -6.53 5.92 4.32
N ILE A 146 -5.99 4.78 3.93
CA ILE A 146 -5.62 4.47 2.54
C ILE A 146 -5.86 2.99 2.26
N LYS A 147 -6.35 2.67 1.05
CA LYS A 147 -6.50 1.31 0.57
C LYS A 147 -5.97 1.19 -0.85
N TYR A 148 -5.56 -0.01 -1.19
CA TYR A 148 -4.95 -0.36 -2.45
C TYR A 148 -5.67 -1.54 -3.09
N ASP A 149 -5.60 -1.66 -4.40
CA ASP A 149 -5.99 -2.86 -5.13
C ASP A 149 -4.83 -3.85 -5.25
N GLU A 150 -5.05 -4.93 -5.98
CA GLU A 150 -4.07 -5.98 -6.28
C GLU A 150 -2.84 -5.48 -7.07
N ASN A 151 -3.03 -4.41 -7.86
CA ASN A 151 -1.95 -3.75 -8.61
C ASN A 151 -1.18 -2.72 -7.76
N LYS A 152 -1.58 -2.57 -6.48
CA LYS A 152 -1.10 -1.56 -5.54
C LYS A 152 -1.50 -0.12 -5.94
N ASP A 153 -2.51 0.07 -6.78
CA ASP A 153 -3.09 1.38 -7.05
C ASP A 153 -3.97 1.83 -5.88
N ILE A 154 -3.95 3.14 -5.56
CA ILE A 154 -4.78 3.70 -4.50
C ILE A 154 -6.25 3.64 -4.91
N THR A 155 -7.06 2.91 -4.12
CA THR A 155 -8.51 2.79 -4.33
C THR A 155 -9.35 3.63 -3.37
N GLU A 156 -8.82 3.89 -2.19
CA GLU A 156 -9.43 4.80 -1.21
C GLU A 156 -8.35 5.64 -0.54
N LEU A 157 -8.59 6.94 -0.41
CA LEU A 157 -7.73 7.88 0.31
C LEU A 157 -8.59 8.84 1.11
N VAL A 158 -8.34 8.92 2.41
CA VAL A 158 -9.00 9.88 3.32
C VAL A 158 -7.94 10.73 3.99
N ILE A 159 -8.09 12.04 3.89
CA ILE A 159 -7.21 13.01 4.53
C ILE A 159 -8.02 13.82 5.55
N SER A 160 -7.48 13.92 6.74
CA SER A 160 -8.06 14.69 7.84
C SER A 160 -7.13 15.83 8.26
N ASP A 161 -7.70 16.85 8.90
CA ASP A 161 -6.93 17.89 9.56
C ASP A 161 -6.52 17.47 10.97
N ASN A 162 -5.72 18.30 11.63
CA ASN A 162 -5.26 18.08 13.00
C ASN A 162 -6.35 18.20 14.08
N LYS A 163 -7.60 18.52 13.68
CA LYS A 163 -8.80 18.49 14.55
C LYS A 163 -9.60 17.21 14.35
N GLY A 164 -9.15 16.31 13.45
CA GLY A 164 -9.83 15.08 13.11
C GLY A 164 -10.97 15.22 12.09
N SER A 165 -11.17 16.42 11.52
CA SER A 165 -12.20 16.62 10.50
C SER A 165 -11.73 16.10 9.15
N ILE A 166 -12.57 15.34 8.44
CA ILE A 166 -12.27 14.84 7.10
C ILE A 166 -12.29 16.03 6.13
N ARG A 167 -11.18 16.24 5.41
CA ARG A 167 -10.99 17.35 4.48
C ARG A 167 -10.97 16.89 3.02
N TYR A 168 -10.66 15.63 2.77
CA TYR A 168 -10.64 15.04 1.45
C TYR A 168 -10.97 13.54 1.51
N THR A 169 -11.75 13.09 0.54
CA THR A 169 -12.05 11.66 0.37
C THR A 169 -11.99 11.32 -1.12
N PHE A 170 -11.26 10.28 -1.44
CA PHE A 170 -11.21 9.69 -2.78
C PHE A 170 -11.66 8.23 -2.68
N ARG A 171 -12.48 7.80 -3.62
CA ARG A 171 -12.80 6.40 -3.89
C ARG A 171 -12.72 6.19 -5.38
N SER A 172 -11.90 5.24 -5.81
CA SER A 172 -11.80 4.84 -7.20
C SER A 172 -13.14 4.30 -7.68
N SER A 173 -13.63 4.82 -8.80
CA SER A 173 -14.80 4.27 -9.50
C SER A 173 -14.44 3.00 -10.31
N LYS A 174 -13.16 2.67 -10.45
CA LYS A 174 -12.78 1.33 -10.88
C LYS A 174 -13.44 0.38 -9.88
N LYS A 175 -14.49 -0.36 -10.30
CA LYS A 175 -14.90 -1.56 -9.59
C LYS A 175 -13.58 -2.28 -9.34
N SER A 176 -13.23 -2.47 -8.05
CA SER A 176 -12.32 -3.55 -7.73
C SER A 176 -12.89 -4.72 -8.52
N THR A 177 -12.17 -5.27 -9.44
CA THR A 177 -12.28 -6.67 -9.76
C THR A 177 -11.84 -7.32 -8.46
N GLU A 178 -12.72 -7.29 -7.45
CA GLU A 178 -12.80 -8.38 -6.54
C GLU A 178 -13.04 -9.55 -7.48
N GLN A 179 -11.97 -10.22 -7.86
CA GLN A 179 -12.10 -11.64 -8.14
C GLN A 179 -12.89 -12.14 -6.94
N PRO A 180 -14.08 -12.72 -7.16
CA PRO A 180 -14.85 -13.26 -6.06
C PRO A 180 -13.81 -14.03 -5.27
N LYS A 181 -13.60 -13.69 -3.96
CA LYS A 181 -12.73 -14.47 -3.09
C LYS A 181 -13.02 -15.88 -3.50
N VAL A 182 -12.03 -16.60 -4.04
CA VAL A 182 -12.22 -18.00 -4.39
C VAL A 182 -12.61 -18.60 -3.06
N ILE A 183 -13.92 -18.73 -2.87
CA ILE A 183 -14.46 -19.35 -1.67
C ILE A 183 -13.92 -20.74 -1.80
N ASP A 184 -12.98 -21.10 -0.94
CA ASP A 184 -12.43 -22.45 -0.90
C ASP A 184 -13.55 -23.37 -0.44
N THR A 185 -14.42 -23.70 -1.42
CA THR A 185 -15.60 -24.53 -1.23
C THR A 185 -15.20 -25.87 -0.67
N THR A 186 -14.01 -26.36 -1.02
CA THR A 186 -13.42 -27.59 -0.50
C THR A 186 -13.23 -27.48 1.00
N LYS A 187 -12.54 -26.43 1.45
CA LYS A 187 -12.28 -26.24 2.88
C LYS A 187 -13.56 -26.05 3.69
N ILE A 188 -14.54 -25.34 3.14
CA ILE A 188 -15.84 -25.11 3.80
C ILE A 188 -16.59 -26.44 3.94
N VAL A 189 -16.73 -27.21 2.88
CA VAL A 189 -17.44 -28.50 2.87
C VAL A 189 -16.76 -29.51 3.79
N LEU A 190 -15.43 -29.66 3.68
CA LEU A 190 -14.69 -30.60 4.53
C LEU A 190 -14.81 -30.24 6.01
N ASN A 191 -14.69 -28.95 6.37
CA ASN A 191 -14.86 -28.50 7.76
C ASN A 191 -16.30 -28.73 8.28
N TYR A 192 -17.31 -28.46 7.43
CA TYR A 192 -18.71 -28.71 7.80
C TYR A 192 -18.98 -30.20 8.04
N LEU A 193 -18.53 -31.07 7.13
CA LEU A 193 -18.73 -32.52 7.25
C LEU A 193 -17.94 -33.11 8.43
N ALA A 194 -16.74 -32.63 8.71
CA ALA A 194 -15.95 -33.08 9.85
C ALA A 194 -16.60 -32.75 11.20
N ASN A 195 -17.36 -31.65 11.28
CA ASN A 195 -18.04 -31.20 12.49
C ASN A 195 -19.53 -31.58 12.55
N ASN A 196 -20.08 -32.32 11.56
CA ASN A 196 -21.49 -32.67 11.52
C ASN A 196 -21.68 -34.14 11.10
N ALA A 197 -21.75 -35.02 12.07
CA ALA A 197 -21.83 -36.46 11.86
C ALA A 197 -23.10 -36.91 11.09
N GLU A 198 -24.23 -36.23 11.29
CA GLU A 198 -25.47 -36.53 10.56
C GLU A 198 -25.37 -36.16 9.08
N ALA A 199 -24.83 -34.96 8.79
CA ALA A 199 -24.57 -34.52 7.43
C ALA A 199 -23.55 -35.45 6.75
N LEU A 200 -22.49 -35.81 7.42
CA LEU A 200 -21.49 -36.77 6.90
C LEU A 200 -22.14 -38.10 6.54
N SER A 201 -22.98 -38.67 7.42
CA SER A 201 -23.70 -39.92 7.16
C SER A 201 -24.66 -39.80 5.98
N TYR A 202 -25.35 -38.67 5.83
CA TYR A 202 -26.22 -38.40 4.71
C TYR A 202 -25.47 -38.37 3.38
N TYR A 203 -24.42 -37.57 3.30
CA TYR A 203 -23.64 -37.41 2.06
C TYR A 203 -22.82 -38.62 1.69
N LYS A 204 -22.35 -39.43 2.67
CA LYS A 204 -21.73 -40.74 2.41
C LYS A 204 -22.63 -41.67 1.62
N LYS A 205 -23.93 -41.70 1.92
CA LYS A 205 -24.91 -42.50 1.22
C LYS A 205 -25.23 -41.96 -0.19
N GLN A 206 -25.25 -40.63 -0.34
CA GLN A 206 -25.58 -39.96 -1.59
C GLN A 206 -24.48 -40.04 -2.64
N HIS A 207 -23.23 -39.87 -2.18
CA HIS A 207 -22.06 -39.76 -3.09
C HIS A 207 -21.13 -40.96 -3.03
N LEU A 208 -21.47 -42.03 -2.30
CA LEU A 208 -20.80 -43.30 -2.22
C LEU A 208 -19.29 -43.21 -1.89
N PHE A 209 -18.92 -42.40 -0.91
CA PHE A 209 -17.54 -42.30 -0.42
C PHE A 209 -17.39 -42.87 1.00
N THR A 210 -16.19 -43.32 1.36
CA THR A 210 -15.91 -43.94 2.67
C THR A 210 -15.26 -42.90 3.62
N THR A 211 -14.31 -42.14 3.11
CA THR A 211 -13.63 -41.06 3.84
C THR A 211 -13.81 -39.72 3.14
N ILE A 212 -13.73 -38.62 3.90
CA ILE A 212 -13.94 -37.26 3.38
C ILE A 212 -12.91 -36.92 2.29
N ASP A 213 -11.71 -37.49 2.37
CA ASP A 213 -10.60 -37.26 1.46
C ASP A 213 -10.82 -37.90 0.06
N GLU A 214 -11.82 -38.80 -0.08
CA GLU A 214 -12.18 -39.43 -1.35
C GLU A 214 -13.13 -38.55 -2.20
N LEU A 215 -13.62 -37.43 -1.66
CA LEU A 215 -14.53 -36.55 -2.37
C LEU A 215 -13.83 -35.88 -3.55
N THR A 216 -14.44 -36.03 -4.73
CA THR A 216 -14.00 -35.32 -5.94
C THR A 216 -14.44 -33.84 -5.90
N ASP A 217 -13.77 -32.99 -6.69
CA ASP A 217 -14.13 -31.57 -6.81
C ASP A 217 -15.58 -31.37 -7.25
N GLY A 218 -16.10 -32.25 -8.12
CA GLY A 218 -17.51 -32.24 -8.56
C GLY A 218 -18.47 -32.48 -7.39
N GLN A 219 -18.22 -33.52 -6.59
CA GLN A 219 -19.02 -33.84 -5.40
C GLN A 219 -18.96 -32.75 -4.33
N ILE A 220 -17.78 -32.19 -4.11
CA ILE A 220 -17.59 -31.04 -3.19
C ILE A 220 -18.46 -29.86 -3.62
N LYS A 221 -18.47 -29.54 -4.91
CA LYS A 221 -19.28 -28.45 -5.46
C LYS A 221 -20.78 -28.71 -5.30
N GLU A 222 -21.25 -29.91 -5.56
CA GLU A 222 -22.65 -30.30 -5.36
C GLU A 222 -23.07 -30.20 -3.87
N ILE A 223 -22.23 -30.70 -2.96
CA ILE A 223 -22.46 -30.61 -1.52
C ILE A 223 -22.51 -29.14 -1.09
N TYR A 224 -21.59 -28.32 -1.56
CA TYR A 224 -21.55 -26.90 -1.25
C TYR A 224 -22.84 -26.18 -1.65
N GLU A 225 -23.30 -26.37 -2.90
CA GLU A 225 -24.53 -25.76 -3.39
C GLU A 225 -25.76 -26.24 -2.62
N HIS A 226 -25.79 -27.52 -2.24
CA HIS A 226 -26.86 -28.07 -1.40
C HIS A 226 -26.87 -27.46 0.01
N LEU A 227 -25.72 -27.34 0.66
CA LEU A 227 -25.59 -26.74 1.98
C LEU A 227 -26.01 -25.27 1.97
N LYS A 228 -25.58 -24.53 0.95
CA LYS A 228 -25.95 -23.12 0.74
C LYS A 228 -27.45 -22.93 0.55
N LYS A 229 -28.09 -23.80 -0.27
CA LYS A 229 -29.53 -23.76 -0.53
C LYS A 229 -30.36 -23.90 0.77
N TYR A 230 -29.85 -24.62 1.74
CA TYR A 230 -30.54 -24.86 3.02
C TYR A 230 -29.98 -23.98 4.17
N ASN A 231 -29.24 -22.93 3.88
CA ASN A 231 -28.63 -22.01 4.87
C ASN A 231 -27.84 -22.73 5.98
N LYS A 232 -27.07 -23.76 5.60
CA LYS A 232 -26.21 -24.51 6.53
C LYS A 232 -24.78 -23.98 6.58
N ILE A 233 -24.36 -23.20 5.58
CA ILE A 233 -23.05 -22.54 5.43
C ILE A 233 -23.22 -21.17 4.77
#